data_190d453c338b22122bfca360d3631444
#
_entry.id   190d453c338b22122bfca360d3631444
#
_cell.length_a   1.000
_cell.length_b   1.000
_cell.length_c   1.000
_cell.angle_alpha   90.00
_cell.angle_beta   90.00
_cell.angle_gamma   90.00
#
_symmetry.space_group_name_H-M   'P 1'
#
loop_
_entity.id
_entity.type
_entity.pdbx_description
1 polymer ?
#
loop_
_entity_poly.entity_id
_entity_poly.type
_entity_poly.pdbx_seq_one_letter_code
_entity_poly.pdbx_strand_id
1 'polypeptide(L)'
;MRATFISTLCELGDADERIVLLTGDLGYTVLEPFRDRFPSRFFNIGVAEQNMIGLATGLAEAGLLPFCYSFGTFASLRAFEFIRNGPVLQQLPVRVVGLGAGFEYGSAGPTHYSLEDIGVMRTQPGLEIVAPAD
;
A
#
# COMPACT_ATOMS: atom_id res chain seq x y z
N MET A 1 14.29 6.87 -0.29
CA MET A 1 12.84 6.68 -0.55
C MET A 1 12.01 6.29 0.68
N ARG A 2 12.26 5.18 1.42
CA ARG A 2 11.37 4.75 2.53
C ARG A 2 11.24 5.79 3.64
N ALA A 3 12.36 6.39 4.07
CA ALA A 3 12.35 7.45 5.08
C ALA A 3 11.58 8.70 4.59
N THR A 4 11.77 9.08 3.32
CA THR A 4 11.05 10.20 2.71
C THR A 4 9.54 9.91 2.63
N PHE A 5 9.17 8.69 2.22
CA PHE A 5 7.77 8.29 2.17
C PHE A 5 7.09 8.46 3.53
N ILE A 6 7.68 7.92 4.60
CA ILE A 6 7.03 7.98 5.92
C ILE A 6 7.00 9.39 6.52
N SER A 7 8.07 10.18 6.32
CA SER A 7 8.08 11.58 6.79
C SER A 7 6.99 12.39 6.10
N THR A 8 6.90 12.29 4.76
CA THR A 8 5.85 12.97 3.98
C THR A 8 4.45 12.48 4.38
N LEU A 9 4.28 11.17 4.60
CA LEU A 9 2.98 10.64 5.04
C LEU A 9 2.59 11.17 6.44
N CYS A 10 3.54 11.38 7.33
CA CYS A 10 3.28 12.03 8.62
C CYS A 10 2.84 13.49 8.45
N GLU A 11 3.52 14.25 7.59
CA GLU A 11 3.15 15.65 7.28
C GLU A 11 1.74 15.73 6.68
N LEU A 12 1.43 14.84 5.74
CA LEU A 12 0.09 14.75 5.15
C LEU A 12 -0.96 14.34 6.20
N GLY A 13 -0.60 13.41 7.10
CA GLY A 13 -1.47 12.97 8.19
C GLY A 13 -1.78 14.05 9.21
N ASP A 14 -0.88 15.04 9.40
CA ASP A 14 -1.17 16.23 10.20
C ASP A 14 -2.15 17.18 9.51
N ALA A 15 -2.06 17.28 8.20
CA ALA A 15 -2.89 18.18 7.40
C ALA A 15 -4.28 17.58 7.10
N ASP A 16 -4.41 16.25 7.08
CA ASP A 16 -5.66 15.57 6.71
C ASP A 16 -5.90 14.35 7.61
N GLU A 17 -6.91 14.46 8.47
CA GLU A 17 -7.28 13.39 9.42
C GLU A 17 -7.84 12.13 8.72
N ARG A 18 -8.21 12.21 7.46
CA ARG A 18 -8.72 11.07 6.70
C ARG A 18 -7.64 10.07 6.32
N ILE A 19 -6.36 10.46 6.37
CA ILE A 19 -5.24 9.59 6.01
C ILE A 19 -5.07 8.50 7.06
N VAL A 20 -5.11 7.25 6.61
CA VAL A 20 -4.88 6.04 7.41
C VAL A 20 -3.84 5.15 6.73
N LEU A 21 -3.04 4.45 7.52
CA LEU A 21 -1.98 3.56 7.04
C LEU A 21 -2.28 2.11 7.46
N LEU A 22 -2.32 1.21 6.48
CA LEU A 22 -2.46 -0.22 6.68
C LEU A 22 -1.16 -0.92 6.26
N THR A 23 -0.75 -1.95 6.99
CA THR A 23 0.44 -2.74 6.63
C THR A 23 0.17 -4.25 6.73
N GLY A 24 0.84 -5.02 5.88
CA GLY A 24 0.81 -6.48 5.86
C GLY A 24 1.85 -7.13 6.77
N ASP A 25 1.95 -6.70 8.03
CA ASP A 25 2.91 -7.17 9.03
C ASP A 25 4.39 -6.98 8.63
N LEU A 26 4.68 -5.84 8.07
CA LEU A 26 6.04 -5.45 7.64
C LEU A 26 6.25 -3.94 7.80
N GLY A 27 7.44 -3.47 7.43
CA GLY A 27 7.79 -2.05 7.55
C GLY A 27 8.36 -1.68 8.93
N TYR A 28 8.82 -2.66 9.69
CA TYR A 28 9.54 -2.47 10.94
C TYR A 28 10.72 -1.52 10.75
N THR A 29 10.95 -0.66 11.72
CA THR A 29 11.93 0.45 11.71
C THR A 29 11.62 1.58 10.71
N VAL A 30 10.51 1.50 9.98
CA VAL A 30 10.11 2.51 8.98
C VAL A 30 8.76 3.15 9.33
N LEU A 31 7.75 2.35 9.71
CA LEU A 31 6.38 2.84 9.88
C LEU A 31 6.05 3.36 11.28
N GLU A 32 6.93 3.13 12.27
CA GLU A 32 6.74 3.56 13.65
C GLU A 32 6.46 5.06 13.80
N PRO A 33 7.11 5.97 13.04
CA PRO A 33 6.80 7.40 13.15
C PRO A 33 5.33 7.72 12.90
N PHE A 34 4.70 7.06 11.93
CA PHE A 34 3.26 7.25 11.68
C PHE A 34 2.41 6.57 12.75
N ARG A 35 2.74 5.32 13.12
CA ARG A 35 2.03 4.58 14.15
C ARG A 35 2.02 5.33 15.49
N ASP A 36 3.16 5.84 15.91
CA ASP A 36 3.31 6.48 17.22
C ASP A 36 2.64 7.87 17.26
N ARG A 37 2.61 8.55 16.11
CA ARG A 37 1.94 9.85 15.95
C ARG A 37 0.43 9.73 15.80
N PHE A 38 -0.05 8.69 15.10
CA PHE A 38 -1.45 8.48 14.77
C PHE A 38 -1.92 7.06 15.09
N PRO A 39 -1.91 6.63 16.36
CA PRO A 39 -2.17 5.23 16.72
C PRO A 39 -3.57 4.73 16.32
N SER A 40 -4.57 5.60 16.26
CA SER A 40 -5.93 5.27 15.82
C SER A 40 -6.08 5.20 14.29
N ARG A 41 -5.05 5.58 13.53
CA ARG A 41 -5.03 5.61 12.06
C ARG A 41 -3.99 4.67 11.46
N PHE A 42 -3.40 3.80 12.30
CA PHE A 42 -2.45 2.78 11.88
C PHE A 42 -3.01 1.38 12.16
N PHE A 43 -3.01 0.52 11.14
CA PHE A 43 -3.56 -0.84 11.22
C PHE A 43 -2.57 -1.86 10.69
N ASN A 44 -2.11 -2.78 11.53
CA ASN A 44 -1.41 -3.97 11.09
C ASN A 44 -2.43 -5.08 10.85
N ILE A 45 -2.58 -5.48 9.59
CA ILE A 45 -3.59 -6.45 9.13
C ILE A 45 -3.05 -7.89 9.15
N GLY A 46 -1.78 -8.06 9.50
CA GLY A 46 -1.09 -9.33 9.32
C GLY A 46 -0.74 -9.61 7.85
N VAL A 47 -0.17 -10.76 7.57
CA VAL A 47 0.23 -11.19 6.21
C VAL A 47 -1.03 -11.58 5.41
N ALA A 48 -1.89 -10.60 5.12
CA ALA A 48 -3.20 -10.79 4.52
C ALA A 48 -3.56 -9.62 3.58
N GLU A 49 -2.82 -9.46 2.48
CA GLU A 49 -2.95 -8.31 1.58
C GLU A 49 -4.34 -8.23 0.91
N GLN A 50 -4.99 -9.35 0.64
CA GLN A 50 -6.37 -9.36 0.15
C GLN A 50 -7.32 -8.70 1.17
N ASN A 51 -7.22 -9.10 2.44
CA ASN A 51 -8.01 -8.50 3.52
C ASN A 51 -7.65 -7.02 3.73
N MET A 52 -6.37 -6.66 3.60
CA MET A 52 -5.90 -5.28 3.67
C MET A 52 -6.59 -4.40 2.62
N ILE A 53 -6.65 -4.84 1.37
CA ILE A 53 -7.33 -4.10 0.30
C ILE A 53 -8.86 -4.08 0.52
N GLY A 54 -9.46 -5.19 0.98
CA GLY A 54 -10.89 -5.22 1.31
C GLY A 54 -11.25 -4.21 2.40
N LEU A 55 -10.47 -4.17 3.48
CA LEU A 55 -10.64 -3.18 4.55
C LEU A 55 -10.42 -1.75 4.04
N ALA A 56 -9.35 -1.52 3.26
CA ALA A 56 -9.07 -0.21 2.67
C ALA A 56 -10.21 0.27 1.76
N THR A 57 -10.85 -0.64 1.02
CA THR A 57 -12.03 -0.32 0.21
C THR A 57 -13.16 0.23 1.09
N GLY A 58 -13.51 -0.48 2.16
CA GLY A 58 -14.56 -0.03 3.09
C GLY A 58 -14.21 1.29 3.81
N LEU A 59 -12.94 1.48 4.19
CA LEU A 59 -12.46 2.74 4.77
C LEU A 59 -12.57 3.89 3.78
N ALA A 60 -12.27 3.65 2.50
CA ALA A 60 -12.39 4.66 1.45
C ALA A 60 -13.86 5.00 1.15
N GLU A 61 -14.76 4.02 1.16
CA GLU A 61 -16.21 4.26 1.08
C GLU A 61 -16.72 5.10 2.26
N ALA A 62 -16.14 4.93 3.44
CA ALA A 62 -16.43 5.75 4.61
C ALA A 62 -15.79 7.15 4.57
N GLY A 63 -15.11 7.52 3.49
CA GLY A 63 -14.52 8.84 3.26
C GLY A 63 -13.08 9.00 3.73
N LEU A 64 -12.40 7.91 4.13
CA LEU A 64 -11.00 7.93 4.51
C LEU A 64 -10.08 7.80 3.28
N LEU A 65 -8.79 8.07 3.48
CA LEU A 65 -7.75 8.01 2.45
C LEU A 65 -6.70 6.94 2.83
N PRO A 66 -6.96 5.66 2.57
CA PRO A 66 -6.09 4.58 2.99
C PRO A 66 -4.85 4.44 2.11
N PHE A 67 -3.70 4.24 2.78
CA PHE A 67 -2.43 3.81 2.21
C PHE A 67 -2.17 2.37 2.65
N CYS A 68 -2.04 1.46 1.69
CA CYS A 68 -1.79 0.03 1.91
C CYS A 68 -0.33 -0.29 1.59
N TYR A 69 0.45 -0.66 2.61
CA TYR A 69 1.90 -0.81 2.51
C TYR A 69 2.30 -2.28 2.62
N SER A 70 2.87 -2.85 1.56
CA SER A 70 3.41 -4.21 1.54
C SER A 70 4.51 -4.36 0.47
N PHE A 71 5.13 -5.55 0.36
CA PHE A 71 6.03 -5.84 -0.77
C PHE A 71 5.29 -5.73 -2.10
N GLY A 72 5.96 -5.21 -3.12
CA GLY A 72 5.37 -4.94 -4.44
C GLY A 72 4.63 -6.15 -5.01
N THR A 73 5.28 -7.31 -5.00
CA THR A 73 4.68 -8.56 -5.48
C THR A 73 3.44 -8.99 -4.67
N PHE A 74 3.44 -8.80 -3.34
CA PHE A 74 2.29 -9.18 -2.50
C PHE A 74 1.16 -8.16 -2.58
N ALA A 75 1.49 -6.87 -2.55
CA ALA A 75 0.52 -5.80 -2.67
C ALA A 75 -0.21 -5.84 -4.02
N SER A 76 0.49 -6.17 -5.10
CA SER A 76 -0.07 -6.24 -6.44
C SER A 76 -0.68 -7.60 -6.78
N LEU A 77 0.13 -8.66 -6.85
CA LEU A 77 -0.33 -9.95 -7.40
C LEU A 77 -1.28 -10.69 -6.46
N ARG A 78 -0.94 -10.75 -5.15
CA ARG A 78 -1.78 -11.46 -4.18
C ARG A 78 -3.15 -10.80 -4.01
N ALA A 79 -3.20 -9.47 -4.07
CA ALA A 79 -4.41 -8.70 -3.86
C ALA A 79 -5.08 -8.22 -5.17
N PHE A 80 -4.62 -8.67 -6.32
CA PHE A 80 -5.05 -8.16 -7.64
C PHE A 80 -6.56 -8.12 -7.83
N GLU A 81 -7.26 -9.20 -7.54
CA GLU A 81 -8.71 -9.27 -7.67
C GLU A 81 -9.42 -8.29 -6.74
N PHE A 82 -8.94 -8.17 -5.51
CA PHE A 82 -9.49 -7.24 -4.52
C PHE A 82 -9.28 -5.79 -4.95
N ILE A 83 -8.11 -5.45 -5.53
CA ILE A 83 -7.86 -4.11 -6.10
C ILE A 83 -8.81 -3.84 -7.26
N ARG A 84 -8.97 -4.81 -8.17
CA ARG A 84 -9.86 -4.69 -9.33
C ARG A 84 -11.31 -4.45 -8.93
N ASN A 85 -11.85 -5.30 -8.07
CA ASN A 85 -13.29 -5.33 -7.74
C ASN A 85 -13.66 -4.32 -6.64
N GLY A 86 -12.70 -3.95 -5.80
CA GLY A 86 -12.86 -2.92 -4.77
C GLY A 86 -12.55 -1.52 -5.32
N PRO A 87 -11.37 -0.96 -5.01
CA PRO A 87 -11.12 0.45 -5.27
C PRO A 87 -11.16 0.84 -6.75
N VAL A 88 -10.71 -0.02 -7.67
CA VAL A 88 -10.70 0.33 -9.10
C VAL A 88 -12.12 0.39 -9.67
N LEU A 89 -12.91 -0.67 -9.49
CA LEU A 89 -14.28 -0.72 -10.01
C LEU A 89 -15.16 0.38 -9.41
N GLN A 90 -14.95 0.69 -8.15
CA GLN A 90 -15.74 1.67 -7.40
C GLN A 90 -15.14 3.09 -7.43
N GLN A 91 -13.99 3.27 -8.10
CA GLN A 91 -13.28 4.56 -8.22
C GLN A 91 -12.95 5.21 -6.86
N LEU A 92 -12.50 4.38 -5.91
CA LEU A 92 -12.19 4.82 -4.54
C LEU A 92 -10.73 5.23 -4.38
N PRO A 93 -10.42 6.20 -3.51
CA PRO A 93 -9.08 6.77 -3.35
C PRO A 93 -8.17 5.91 -2.45
N VAL A 94 -7.96 4.65 -2.81
CA VAL A 94 -7.01 3.74 -2.14
C VAL A 94 -5.63 3.84 -2.79
N ARG A 95 -4.58 3.98 -1.99
CA ARG A 95 -3.19 4.00 -2.43
C ARG A 95 -2.51 2.70 -2.05
N VAL A 96 -2.04 1.96 -3.05
CA VAL A 96 -1.28 0.72 -2.85
C VAL A 96 0.21 1.03 -2.99
N VAL A 97 0.94 0.85 -1.91
CA VAL A 97 2.37 1.18 -1.80
C VAL A 97 3.17 -0.12 -1.83
N GLY A 98 3.78 -0.42 -2.98
CA GLY A 98 4.61 -1.60 -3.19
C GLY A 98 6.08 -1.30 -2.92
N LEU A 99 6.72 -2.13 -2.09
CA LEU A 99 8.15 -2.08 -1.80
C LEU A 99 8.90 -3.09 -2.65
N GLY A 100 10.16 -2.80 -2.98
CA GLY A 100 11.08 -3.76 -3.57
C GLY A 100 10.78 -4.03 -5.04
N ALA A 101 10.87 -3.00 -5.88
CA ALA A 101 10.73 -3.15 -7.31
C ALA A 101 11.81 -4.09 -7.90
N GLY A 102 11.43 -4.87 -8.91
CA GLY A 102 12.35 -5.76 -9.61
C GLY A 102 12.98 -6.79 -8.68
N PHE A 103 14.30 -6.76 -8.58
CA PHE A 103 15.12 -7.69 -7.80
C PHE A 103 15.66 -7.09 -6.48
N GLU A 104 15.09 -6.02 -5.96
CA GLU A 104 15.59 -5.38 -4.71
C GLU A 104 15.69 -6.39 -3.56
N TYR A 105 14.75 -7.31 -3.47
CA TYR A 105 14.78 -8.42 -2.49
C TYR A 105 15.33 -9.72 -3.07
N GLY A 106 16.34 -9.64 -3.93
CA GLY A 106 16.93 -10.80 -4.61
C GLY A 106 17.38 -11.93 -3.69
N SER A 107 17.92 -11.61 -2.50
CA SER A 107 18.34 -12.60 -1.50
C SER A 107 17.18 -13.40 -0.88
N ALA A 108 15.95 -12.87 -0.93
CA ALA A 108 14.74 -13.56 -0.45
C ALA A 108 14.18 -14.56 -1.49
N GLY A 109 14.72 -14.53 -2.71
CA GLY A 109 14.35 -15.45 -3.79
C GLY A 109 13.13 -15.02 -4.61
N PRO A 110 12.71 -15.87 -5.56
CA PRO A 110 11.68 -15.56 -6.56
C PRO A 110 10.32 -15.16 -5.97
N THR A 111 10.02 -15.59 -4.76
CA THR A 111 8.76 -15.24 -4.08
C THR A 111 8.64 -13.75 -3.73
N HIS A 112 9.77 -13.02 -3.72
CA HIS A 112 9.84 -11.60 -3.38
C HIS A 112 10.21 -10.70 -4.58
N TYR A 113 10.43 -11.28 -5.77
CA TYR A 113 10.67 -10.48 -6.98
C TYR A 113 9.38 -9.77 -7.40
N SER A 114 9.49 -8.51 -7.77
CA SER A 114 8.38 -7.70 -8.24
C SER A 114 8.64 -7.30 -9.70
N LEU A 115 8.49 -8.26 -10.60
CA LEU A 115 8.77 -8.10 -12.03
C LEU A 115 7.48 -7.85 -12.82
N GLU A 116 6.37 -8.42 -12.37
CA GLU A 116 5.09 -8.42 -13.07
C GLU A 116 4.14 -7.31 -12.58
N ASP A 117 4.42 -6.70 -11.44
CA ASP A 117 3.55 -5.77 -10.72
C ASP A 117 3.01 -4.63 -11.60
N ILE A 118 3.89 -3.88 -12.25
CA ILE A 118 3.50 -2.79 -13.16
C ILE A 118 2.72 -3.35 -14.36
N GLY A 119 3.18 -4.47 -14.94
CA GLY A 119 2.54 -5.10 -16.10
C GLY A 119 1.11 -5.51 -15.81
N VAL A 120 0.88 -6.15 -14.68
CA VAL A 120 -0.45 -6.61 -14.24
C VAL A 120 -1.33 -5.42 -13.86
N MET A 121 -0.81 -4.47 -13.08
CA MET A 121 -1.60 -3.32 -12.61
C MET A 121 -2.03 -2.39 -13.75
N ARG A 122 -1.23 -2.25 -14.81
CA ARG A 122 -1.60 -1.46 -15.99
C ARG A 122 -2.83 -1.98 -16.73
N THR A 123 -3.26 -3.20 -16.48
CA THR A 123 -4.51 -3.75 -17.07
C THR A 123 -5.76 -3.17 -16.42
N GLN A 124 -5.63 -2.44 -15.30
CA GLN A 124 -6.77 -1.91 -14.56
C GLN A 124 -7.15 -0.51 -15.06
N PRO A 125 -8.38 -0.31 -15.59
CA PRO A 125 -8.83 0.98 -16.08
C PRO A 125 -8.89 2.03 -14.96
N GLY A 126 -8.29 3.19 -15.17
CA GLY A 126 -8.32 4.30 -14.22
C GLY A 126 -7.34 4.18 -13.04
N LEU A 127 -6.57 3.10 -12.94
CA LEU A 127 -5.50 2.99 -11.97
C LEU A 127 -4.26 3.79 -12.44
N GLU A 128 -3.86 4.75 -11.63
CA GLU A 128 -2.58 5.45 -11.84
C GLU A 128 -1.43 4.64 -11.23
N ILE A 129 -0.32 4.57 -11.95
CA ILE A 129 0.89 3.88 -11.49
C ILE A 129 2.05 4.87 -11.47
N VAL A 130 2.67 5.02 -10.32
CA VAL A 130 3.86 5.84 -10.10
C VAL A 130 5.01 4.95 -9.69
N ALA A 131 6.12 5.02 -10.41
CA ALA A 131 7.35 4.29 -10.09
C ALA A 131 8.48 5.32 -9.86
N PRO A 132 8.65 5.84 -8.63
CA PRO A 132 9.68 6.80 -8.33
C PRO A 132 11.07 6.16 -8.45
N ALA A 133 12.04 6.90 -8.98
CA ALA A 133 13.41 6.43 -9.19
C ALA A 133 14.32 6.73 -7.98
N ASP A 134 13.98 7.70 -7.15
CA ASP A 134 14.77 8.22 -6.02
C ASP A 134 13.90 8.73 -4.87
#